data_61dd588798dee01642043431e90a5dd1
#
_entry.id   61dd588798dee01642043431e90a5dd1
#
_cell.length_a   1.000
_cell.length_b   1.000
_cell.length_c   1.000
_cell.angle_alpha   90.00
_cell.angle_beta   90.00
_cell.angle_gamma   90.00
#
_symmetry.space_group_name_H-M   'P 1'
#
loop_
_entity.id
_entity.type
_entity.pdbx_description
1 polymer ?
#
loop_
_entity_poly.entity_id
_entity_poly.type
_entity_poly.pdbx_seq_one_letter_code
_entity_poly.pdbx_strand_id
1 'polypeptide(L)'
;MLFLSLLSSPCWSETITDVVKRDGIYYKKYSDVPFSGKITRSFKGLIKNGMREGAWFRYYSNGQLDFKGNYKNGKEEGAWVLYWKNGQLSSKGNYKNGKKDGLYIFYSKDGSLVKKRSGIFIDGKKMRDLNTFSKGTIRTRI
;
A
#
# COMPACT_ATOMS: atom_id res chain seq x y z
N MET A 1 38.74 11.85 -28.96
CA MET A 1 37.28 12.06 -29.00
C MET A 1 36.61 10.82 -28.43
N LEU A 2 36.27 10.84 -27.13
CA LEU A 2 35.52 9.75 -26.48
C LEU A 2 34.04 10.04 -26.67
N PHE A 3 33.34 9.20 -27.41
CA PHE A 3 31.88 9.17 -27.43
C PHE A 3 31.38 8.50 -26.16
N LEU A 4 30.90 9.27 -25.18
CA LEU A 4 30.05 8.76 -24.13
C LEU A 4 28.68 8.44 -24.76
N SER A 5 28.45 7.17 -25.08
CA SER A 5 27.09 6.69 -25.34
C SER A 5 26.30 6.73 -24.04
N LEU A 6 25.44 7.71 -23.92
CA LEU A 6 24.34 7.70 -22.96
C LEU A 6 23.44 6.52 -23.31
N LEU A 7 23.70 5.37 -22.69
CA LEU A 7 22.76 4.24 -22.65
C LEU A 7 21.56 4.69 -21.84
N SER A 8 20.60 5.31 -22.51
CA SER A 8 19.24 5.42 -21.98
C SER A 8 18.72 4.01 -21.75
N SER A 9 18.72 3.57 -20.51
CA SER A 9 18.11 2.28 -20.15
C SER A 9 16.66 2.31 -20.62
N PRO A 10 16.23 1.40 -21.51
CA PRO A 10 14.85 1.36 -21.93
C PRO A 10 13.98 1.13 -20.69
N CYS A 11 12.99 2.00 -20.51
CA CYS A 11 12.00 1.88 -19.44
C CYS A 11 11.09 0.69 -19.77
N TRP A 12 11.55 -0.52 -19.46
CA TRP A 12 10.78 -1.74 -19.67
C TRP A 12 9.62 -1.77 -18.68
N SER A 13 8.42 -1.82 -19.20
CA SER A 13 7.21 -2.07 -18.43
C SER A 13 7.02 -3.59 -18.33
N GLU A 14 7.22 -4.14 -17.14
CA GLU A 14 7.04 -5.57 -16.88
C GLU A 14 5.68 -5.86 -16.26
N THR A 15 5.18 -7.07 -16.42
CA THR A 15 4.01 -7.56 -15.71
C THR A 15 4.42 -8.22 -14.40
N ILE A 16 3.49 -8.35 -13.44
CA ILE A 16 3.79 -9.04 -12.18
C ILE A 16 4.17 -10.52 -12.40
N THR A 17 3.78 -11.11 -13.53
CA THR A 17 4.11 -12.48 -13.91
C THR A 17 5.56 -12.66 -14.37
N ASP A 18 6.25 -11.56 -14.70
CA ASP A 18 7.63 -11.58 -15.18
C ASP A 18 8.63 -11.43 -14.04
N VAL A 19 8.12 -11.23 -12.82
CA VAL A 19 8.96 -11.12 -11.62
C VAL A 19 8.60 -12.21 -10.60
N VAL A 20 9.61 -12.64 -9.85
CA VAL A 20 9.48 -13.57 -8.73
C VAL A 20 9.93 -12.89 -7.45
N LYS A 21 9.33 -13.26 -6.32
CA LYS A 21 9.72 -12.74 -5.02
C LYS A 21 10.43 -13.83 -4.21
N ARG A 22 11.65 -13.56 -3.76
CA ARG A 22 12.48 -14.42 -2.91
C ARG A 22 12.96 -13.59 -1.72
N ASP A 23 12.74 -14.06 -0.51
CA ASP A 23 13.16 -13.39 0.75
C ASP A 23 12.78 -11.90 0.84
N GLY A 24 11.57 -11.58 0.35
CA GLY A 24 11.06 -10.21 0.37
C GLY A 24 11.49 -9.34 -0.82
N ILE A 25 12.45 -9.78 -1.64
CA ILE A 25 13.02 -9.05 -2.78
C ILE A 25 12.44 -9.57 -4.10
N TYR A 26 12.13 -8.67 -5.01
CA TYR A 26 11.66 -8.98 -6.35
C TYR A 26 12.81 -9.12 -7.33
N TYR A 27 12.79 -10.17 -8.13
CA TYR A 27 13.73 -10.48 -9.19
C TYR A 27 12.99 -10.70 -10.51
N LYS A 28 13.62 -10.41 -11.62
CA LYS A 28 13.12 -10.89 -12.92
C LYS A 28 13.22 -12.42 -12.95
N LYS A 29 12.25 -13.09 -13.57
CA LYS A 29 12.31 -14.55 -13.78
C LYS A 29 13.67 -14.96 -14.33
N TYR A 30 14.22 -16.04 -13.79
CA TYR A 30 15.51 -16.59 -14.19
C TYR A 30 16.73 -15.66 -13.98
N SER A 31 16.63 -14.71 -13.05
CA SER A 31 17.70 -13.77 -12.73
C SER A 31 17.94 -13.72 -11.22
N ASP A 32 19.18 -13.50 -10.82
CA ASP A 32 19.59 -13.27 -9.43
C ASP A 32 19.88 -11.78 -9.15
N VAL A 33 19.70 -10.92 -10.16
CA VAL A 33 19.81 -9.47 -9.99
C VAL A 33 18.47 -8.91 -9.53
N PRO A 34 18.43 -8.13 -8.43
CA PRO A 34 17.22 -7.46 -7.99
C PRO A 34 16.57 -6.61 -9.08
N PHE A 35 15.29 -6.80 -9.29
CA PHE A 35 14.55 -6.10 -10.34
C PHE A 35 14.36 -4.62 -10.03
N SER A 36 14.52 -3.78 -11.04
CA SER A 36 14.12 -2.37 -11.01
C SER A 36 13.31 -2.07 -12.28
N GLY A 37 12.07 -1.60 -12.10
CA GLY A 37 11.20 -1.31 -13.24
C GLY A 37 9.76 -1.07 -12.81
N LYS A 38 8.92 -0.70 -13.77
CA LYS A 38 7.48 -0.50 -13.55
C LYS A 38 6.74 -1.83 -13.69
N ILE A 39 5.82 -2.07 -12.77
CA ILE A 39 4.83 -3.14 -12.87
C ILE A 39 3.53 -2.55 -13.39
N THR A 40 2.93 -3.22 -14.37
CA THR A 40 1.69 -2.80 -15.04
C THR A 40 0.70 -3.97 -15.08
N ARG A 41 -0.57 -3.73 -15.27
CA ARG A 41 -1.75 -4.62 -15.24
C ARG A 41 -2.53 -4.51 -13.92
N SER A 42 -2.91 -5.67 -13.31
CA SER A 42 -3.70 -5.70 -12.05
C SER A 42 -2.99 -5.03 -10.88
N PHE A 43 -1.65 -5.05 -10.89
CA PHE A 43 -0.81 -4.25 -10.02
C PHE A 43 -0.10 -3.19 -10.86
N LYS A 44 -0.01 -1.97 -10.32
CA LYS A 44 0.72 -0.86 -10.94
C LYS A 44 1.58 -0.18 -9.90
N GLY A 45 2.85 0.01 -10.18
CA GLY A 45 3.79 0.67 -9.29
C GLY A 45 5.23 0.51 -9.74
N LEU A 46 6.14 1.04 -8.94
CA LEU A 46 7.58 0.98 -9.18
C LEU A 46 8.23 -0.05 -8.23
N ILE A 47 9.11 -0.87 -8.78
CA ILE A 47 10.08 -1.63 -7.99
C ILE A 47 11.45 -1.00 -8.21
N LYS A 48 12.16 -0.74 -7.13
CA LYS A 48 13.52 -0.22 -7.12
C LYS A 48 14.40 -1.15 -6.28
N ASN A 49 15.47 -1.68 -6.87
CA ASN A 49 16.37 -2.63 -6.20
C ASN A 49 15.61 -3.79 -5.53
N GLY A 50 14.63 -4.36 -6.23
CA GLY A 50 13.81 -5.47 -5.75
C GLY A 50 12.76 -5.11 -4.70
N MET A 51 12.59 -3.84 -4.33
CA MET A 51 11.61 -3.40 -3.34
C MET A 51 10.55 -2.48 -3.96
N ARG A 52 9.31 -2.59 -3.48
CA ARG A 52 8.26 -1.65 -3.87
C ARG A 52 8.59 -0.25 -3.39
N GLU A 53 8.37 0.74 -4.28
CA GLU A 53 8.66 2.14 -4.00
C GLU A 53 7.56 3.05 -4.57
N GLY A 54 7.22 4.13 -3.83
CA GLY A 54 6.24 5.12 -4.25
C GLY A 54 4.80 4.60 -4.33
N ALA A 55 4.00 5.21 -5.19
CA ALA A 55 2.59 4.91 -5.33
C ALA A 55 2.34 3.53 -5.95
N TRP A 56 1.46 2.76 -5.32
CA TRP A 56 1.02 1.45 -5.77
C TRP A 56 -0.50 1.35 -5.82
N PHE A 57 -0.98 0.64 -6.85
CA PHE A 57 -2.39 0.40 -7.11
C PHE A 57 -2.61 -1.08 -7.38
N ARG A 58 -3.74 -1.61 -6.93
CA ARG A 58 -4.23 -2.92 -7.35
C ARG A 58 -5.66 -2.81 -7.82
N TYR A 59 -5.99 -3.56 -8.86
CA TYR A 59 -7.32 -3.61 -9.44
C TYR A 59 -7.88 -5.02 -9.35
N TYR A 60 -9.16 -5.14 -9.10
CA TYR A 60 -9.91 -6.38 -9.21
C TYR A 60 -10.03 -6.81 -10.69
N SER A 61 -10.44 -8.07 -10.92
CA SER A 61 -10.66 -8.60 -12.27
C SER A 61 -11.77 -7.87 -13.04
N ASN A 62 -12.70 -7.22 -12.34
CA ASN A 62 -13.74 -6.37 -12.95
C ASN A 62 -13.27 -4.94 -13.25
N GLY A 63 -11.97 -4.62 -13.08
CA GLY A 63 -11.39 -3.31 -13.35
C GLY A 63 -11.53 -2.30 -12.21
N GLN A 64 -12.28 -2.61 -11.17
CA GLN A 64 -12.43 -1.73 -10.00
C GLN A 64 -11.15 -1.65 -9.19
N LEU A 65 -10.86 -0.48 -8.62
CA LEU A 65 -9.74 -0.29 -7.72
C LEU A 65 -9.96 -1.13 -6.45
N ASP A 66 -8.95 -1.93 -6.08
CA ASP A 66 -8.93 -2.70 -4.86
C ASP A 66 -8.21 -1.94 -3.75
N PHE A 67 -6.99 -1.45 -4.04
CA PHE A 67 -6.31 -0.55 -3.11
C PHE A 67 -5.44 0.48 -3.84
N LYS A 68 -5.17 1.57 -3.13
CA LYS A 68 -4.09 2.51 -3.42
C LYS A 68 -3.35 2.87 -2.14
N GLY A 69 -2.05 3.02 -2.24
CA GLY A 69 -1.19 3.42 -1.14
C GLY A 69 0.24 3.65 -1.60
N ASN A 70 1.11 3.96 -0.67
CA ASN A 70 2.52 4.16 -0.95
C ASN A 70 3.37 3.11 -0.25
N TYR A 71 4.49 2.78 -0.88
CA TYR A 71 5.56 1.98 -0.30
C TYR A 71 6.83 2.81 -0.19
N LYS A 72 7.61 2.53 0.83
CA LYS A 72 8.96 3.02 1.03
C LYS A 72 9.84 1.86 1.44
N ASN A 73 10.87 1.57 0.64
CA ASN A 73 11.78 0.43 0.89
C ASN A 73 11.00 -0.89 1.13
N GLY A 74 9.99 -1.17 0.33
CA GLY A 74 9.18 -2.38 0.37
C GLY A 74 8.12 -2.46 1.48
N LYS A 75 8.00 -1.43 2.34
CA LYS A 75 7.04 -1.36 3.43
C LYS A 75 5.96 -0.32 3.14
N GLU A 76 4.73 -0.58 3.59
CA GLU A 76 3.63 0.38 3.51
C GLU A 76 3.99 1.65 4.29
N GLU A 77 3.73 2.82 3.67
CA GLU A 77 4.02 4.12 4.25
C GLU A 77 2.93 5.14 3.88
N GLY A 78 2.52 5.97 4.85
CA GLY A 78 1.54 7.03 4.63
C GLY A 78 0.12 6.52 4.40
N ALA A 79 -0.67 7.27 3.64
CA ALA A 79 -2.09 7.01 3.45
C ALA A 79 -2.36 5.77 2.60
N TRP A 80 -3.28 4.93 3.08
CA TRP A 80 -3.77 3.74 2.41
C TRP A 80 -5.29 3.74 2.34
N VAL A 81 -5.83 3.37 1.18
CA VAL A 81 -7.26 3.28 0.93
C VAL A 81 -7.53 1.95 0.22
N LEU A 82 -8.47 1.17 0.76
CA LEU A 82 -8.90 -0.11 0.23
C LEU A 82 -10.38 -0.04 -0.12
N TYR A 83 -10.77 -0.75 -1.17
CA TYR A 83 -12.14 -0.81 -1.66
C TYR A 83 -12.63 -2.25 -1.73
N TRP A 84 -13.92 -2.45 -1.58
CA TRP A 84 -14.58 -3.69 -1.91
C TRP A 84 -14.73 -3.86 -3.43
N LYS A 85 -14.92 -5.11 -3.89
CA LYS A 85 -15.13 -5.40 -5.32
C LYS A 85 -16.36 -4.69 -5.93
N ASN A 86 -17.31 -4.23 -5.11
CA ASN A 86 -18.45 -3.41 -5.53
C ASN A 86 -18.10 -1.91 -5.62
N GLY A 87 -16.83 -1.51 -5.43
CA GLY A 87 -16.34 -0.14 -5.50
C GLY A 87 -16.51 0.67 -4.23
N GLN A 88 -17.21 0.15 -3.22
CA GLN A 88 -17.36 0.86 -1.95
C GLN A 88 -16.09 0.81 -1.12
N LEU A 89 -15.87 1.84 -0.31
CA LEU A 89 -14.74 1.94 0.60
C LEU A 89 -14.76 0.78 1.61
N SER A 90 -13.65 0.05 1.70
CA SER A 90 -13.47 -1.06 2.65
C SER A 90 -12.71 -0.61 3.90
N SER A 91 -11.63 0.17 3.70
CA SER A 91 -10.90 0.74 4.83
C SER A 91 -10.02 1.90 4.36
N LYS A 92 -9.67 2.77 5.30
CA LYS A 92 -8.69 3.84 5.10
C LYS A 92 -7.93 4.13 6.40
N GLY A 93 -6.70 4.55 6.26
CA GLY A 93 -5.85 4.94 7.37
C GLY A 93 -4.42 5.14 6.94
N ASN A 94 -3.53 5.24 7.90
CA ASN A 94 -2.11 5.42 7.65
C ASN A 94 -1.31 4.19 8.06
N TYR A 95 -0.18 4.01 7.38
CA TYR A 95 0.85 3.06 7.73
C TYR A 95 2.18 3.81 7.99
N LYS A 96 2.96 3.26 8.88
CA LYS A 96 4.33 3.67 9.16
C LYS A 96 5.19 2.42 9.26
N ASN A 97 6.20 2.31 8.39
CA ASN A 97 7.09 1.15 8.36
C ASN A 97 6.34 -0.20 8.26
N GLY A 98 5.27 -0.29 7.46
CA GLY A 98 4.47 -1.51 7.25
C GLY A 98 3.45 -1.83 8.34
N LYS A 99 3.26 -0.95 9.31
CA LYS A 99 2.31 -1.12 10.41
C LYS A 99 1.28 0.01 10.40
N LYS A 100 0.03 -0.32 10.75
CA LYS A 100 -1.01 0.70 10.92
C LYS A 100 -0.61 1.70 12.00
N ASP A 101 -0.75 2.99 11.71
CA ASP A 101 -0.38 4.08 12.61
C ASP A 101 -1.41 5.22 12.53
N GLY A 102 -1.90 5.67 13.69
CA GLY A 102 -2.96 6.65 13.77
C GLY A 102 -4.37 6.09 13.56
N LEU A 103 -5.28 6.94 13.12
CA LEU A 103 -6.68 6.56 12.88
C LEU A 103 -6.80 5.62 11.67
N TYR A 104 -7.43 4.46 11.89
CA TYR A 104 -7.73 3.50 10.84
C TYR A 104 -9.21 3.12 10.89
N ILE A 105 -9.92 3.28 9.78
CA ILE A 105 -11.37 3.13 9.69
C ILE A 105 -11.70 1.97 8.76
N PHE A 106 -12.65 1.13 9.17
CA PHE A 106 -13.16 0.00 8.40
C PHE A 106 -14.64 0.18 8.10
N TYR A 107 -15.04 -0.25 6.91
CA TYR A 107 -16.43 -0.24 6.43
C TYR A 107 -16.84 -1.63 5.97
N SER A 108 -18.10 -1.98 6.12
CA SER A 108 -18.69 -3.18 5.55
C SER A 108 -19.03 -2.99 4.07
N LYS A 109 -19.45 -4.07 3.39
CA LYS A 109 -19.74 -4.05 1.94
C LYS A 109 -20.96 -3.17 1.58
N ASP A 110 -21.81 -2.84 2.53
CA ASP A 110 -22.95 -1.92 2.39
C ASP A 110 -22.56 -0.46 2.70
N GLY A 111 -21.28 -0.20 3.01
CA GLY A 111 -20.76 1.13 3.32
C GLY A 111 -20.91 1.55 4.78
N SER A 112 -21.51 0.72 5.64
CA SER A 112 -21.66 1.05 7.06
C SER A 112 -20.34 0.96 7.81
N LEU A 113 -20.16 1.82 8.81
CA LEU A 113 -18.95 1.91 9.63
C LEU A 113 -18.81 0.69 10.56
N VAL A 114 -17.70 -0.03 10.48
CA VAL A 114 -17.39 -1.14 11.39
C VAL A 114 -16.64 -0.61 12.62
N LYS A 115 -17.38 -0.02 13.56
CA LYS A 115 -16.84 0.65 14.76
C LYS A 115 -15.90 -0.24 15.57
N LYS A 116 -16.25 -1.52 15.78
CA LYS A 116 -15.45 -2.47 16.57
C LYS A 116 -14.06 -2.72 15.97
N ARG A 117 -13.90 -2.63 14.65
CA ARG A 117 -12.61 -2.79 13.97
C ARG A 117 -11.84 -1.49 13.83
N SER A 118 -12.54 -0.37 13.76
CA SER A 118 -12.00 0.98 13.60
C SER A 118 -11.45 1.52 14.91
N GLY A 119 -10.42 2.36 14.83
CA GLY A 119 -9.82 2.95 16.03
C GLY A 119 -8.47 3.58 15.78
N ILE A 120 -7.80 3.92 16.86
CA ILE A 120 -6.42 4.43 16.85
C ILE A 120 -5.46 3.24 16.98
N PHE A 121 -4.49 3.19 16.07
CA PHE A 121 -3.44 2.17 16.04
C PHE A 121 -2.08 2.82 16.32
N ILE A 122 -1.22 2.10 17.03
CA ILE A 122 0.20 2.44 17.24
C ILE A 122 0.99 1.15 17.00
N ASP A 123 1.98 1.19 16.11
CA ASP A 123 2.79 0.02 15.75
C ASP A 123 1.96 -1.20 15.32
N GLY A 124 0.83 -0.99 14.64
CA GLY A 124 -0.08 -2.03 14.18
C GLY A 124 -1.04 -2.59 15.24
N LYS A 125 -0.89 -2.21 16.51
CA LYS A 125 -1.79 -2.61 17.60
C LYS A 125 -2.89 -1.58 17.79
N LYS A 126 -4.15 -2.04 17.92
CA LYS A 126 -5.26 -1.14 18.20
C LYS A 126 -5.23 -0.75 19.69
N MET A 127 -5.09 0.54 19.93
CA MET A 127 -4.98 1.12 21.26
C MET A 127 -6.33 1.65 21.79
N ARG A 128 -7.22 2.09 20.88
CA ARG A 128 -8.49 2.70 21.26
C ARG A 128 -9.56 2.44 20.19
N ASP A 129 -10.76 2.11 20.62
CA ASP A 129 -11.94 1.96 19.76
C ASP A 129 -12.58 3.31 19.42
N LEU A 130 -13.24 3.41 18.28
CA LEU A 130 -14.04 4.60 17.96
C LEU A 130 -15.20 4.82 18.93
N ASN A 131 -15.72 3.77 19.58
CA ASN A 131 -16.78 3.88 20.55
C ASN A 131 -16.40 4.70 21.80
N THR A 132 -15.11 4.83 22.11
CA THR A 132 -14.65 5.58 23.27
C THR A 132 -14.65 7.10 23.06
N PHE A 133 -14.78 7.57 21.81
CA PHE A 133 -14.88 9.00 21.49
C PHE A 133 -16.28 9.59 21.78
N SER A 134 -17.32 8.76 21.85
CA SER A 134 -18.70 9.22 22.11
C SER A 134 -19.08 9.28 23.59
N LYS A 135 -18.20 8.85 24.53
CA LYS A 135 -18.46 8.80 25.97
C LYS A 135 -17.48 9.62 26.83
N GLY A 136 -16.68 10.48 26.23
CA GLY A 136 -15.68 11.24 26.98
C GLY A 136 -15.92 12.74 26.91
N THR A 137 -16.64 13.29 27.86
CA THR A 137 -16.55 14.69 28.31
C THR A 137 -15.06 15.06 28.41
N ILE A 138 -14.65 16.06 27.64
CA ILE A 138 -13.34 16.69 27.80
C ILE A 138 -13.35 17.32 29.20
N ARG A 139 -12.77 16.65 30.19
CA ARG A 139 -12.37 17.32 31.43
C ARG A 139 -11.08 18.06 31.12
N THR A 140 -11.21 19.30 30.70
CA THR A 140 -10.17 20.31 30.80
C THR A 140 -9.86 20.46 32.30
N ARG A 141 -8.71 19.96 32.74
CA ARG A 141 -8.13 20.42 34.00
C ARG A 141 -7.51 21.79 33.70
N ILE A 142 -8.09 22.80 34.33
CA ILE A 142 -7.52 24.11 34.53
C ILE A 142 -6.32 23.94 35.49
#